data_03dd2372f56603b6bd093c97049f709f
#
_entry.id   03dd2372f56603b6bd093c97049f709f
#
_cell.length_a   1.000
_cell.length_b   1.000
_cell.length_c   1.000
_cell.angle_alpha   90.00
_cell.angle_beta   90.00
_cell.angle_gamma   90.00
#
_symmetry.space_group_name_H-M   'P 1'
#
loop_
_entity.id
_entity.type
_entity.pdbx_description
1 polymer ?
#
loop_
_entity_poly.entity_id
_entity_poly.type
_entity_poly.pdbx_seq_one_letter_code
_entity_poly.pdbx_strand_id
1 'polypeptide(L)'
;MTVVRRPAVEPGQPVIELHDVSRSFRKHRDFERSLQQRLVRALTRRRPPIDVFFPLKDVALRIETGDFLGILGPNGAGKSTLLKLITGIIPPTTGDLTVNGRVCSLLELGAGFHPDLTGRENIYLNG
;
A
#
# COMPACT_ATOMS: atom_id res chain seq x y z
N MET A 1 9.94 -20.27 15.32
CA MET A 1 9.51 -19.87 13.95
C MET A 1 8.13 -20.49 13.73
N THR A 2 7.08 -19.69 13.91
CA THR A 2 5.69 -20.19 13.79
C THR A 2 5.28 -20.01 12.33
N VAL A 3 5.16 -21.11 11.60
CA VAL A 3 4.63 -21.10 10.23
C VAL A 3 3.12 -20.97 10.32
N VAL A 4 2.60 -19.77 10.10
CA VAL A 4 1.17 -19.54 9.93
C VAL A 4 0.80 -20.09 8.54
N ARG A 5 0.26 -21.31 8.48
CA ARG A 5 -0.39 -21.81 7.28
C ARG A 5 -1.70 -21.03 7.10
N ARG A 6 -1.75 -20.18 6.09
CA ARG A 6 -3.04 -19.65 5.65
C ARG A 6 -3.82 -20.80 5.00
N PRO A 7 -5.13 -20.95 5.28
CA PRO A 7 -5.95 -22.00 4.69
C PRO A 7 -5.92 -21.91 3.16
N ALA A 8 -6.04 -23.04 2.50
CA ALA A 8 -6.27 -23.08 1.06
C ALA A 8 -7.61 -22.37 0.76
N VAL A 9 -7.65 -21.62 -0.35
CA VAL A 9 -8.88 -20.97 -0.80
C VAL A 9 -9.88 -22.04 -1.21
N GLU A 10 -11.06 -22.03 -0.60
CA GLU A 10 -12.13 -22.95 -0.96
C GLU A 10 -12.75 -22.56 -2.31
N PRO A 11 -13.23 -23.53 -3.12
CA PRO A 11 -13.94 -23.23 -4.35
C PRO A 11 -15.13 -22.29 -4.09
N GLY A 12 -15.21 -21.16 -4.82
CA GLY A 12 -16.27 -20.18 -4.68
C GLY A 12 -16.00 -19.07 -3.67
N GLN A 13 -14.86 -19.08 -2.98
CA GLN A 13 -14.41 -17.95 -2.18
C GLN A 13 -13.50 -17.03 -3.00
N PRO A 14 -13.67 -15.69 -2.89
CA PRO A 14 -12.76 -14.76 -3.54
C PRO A 14 -11.36 -14.88 -2.95
N VAL A 15 -10.35 -14.77 -3.80
CA VAL A 15 -8.94 -14.70 -3.35
C VAL A 15 -8.61 -13.35 -2.77
N ILE A 16 -9.23 -12.28 -3.29
CA ILE A 16 -9.07 -10.91 -2.79
C ILE A 16 -10.44 -10.24 -2.81
N GLU A 17 -10.78 -9.59 -1.70
CA GLU A 17 -12.03 -8.84 -1.57
C GLU A 17 -11.79 -7.54 -0.83
N LEU A 18 -12.21 -6.43 -1.44
CA LEU A 18 -12.17 -5.09 -0.88
C LEU A 18 -13.59 -4.56 -0.75
N HIS A 19 -13.96 -4.08 0.44
CA HIS A 19 -15.23 -3.43 0.72
C HIS A 19 -14.97 -2.00 1.20
N ASP A 20 -15.36 -1.02 0.37
CA ASP A 20 -15.26 0.42 0.66
C ASP A 20 -13.89 0.86 1.19
N VAL A 21 -12.84 0.25 0.62
CA VAL A 21 -11.47 0.47 1.07
C VAL A 21 -10.98 1.85 0.65
N SER A 22 -10.57 2.63 1.65
CA SER A 22 -9.90 3.91 1.41
C SER A 22 -8.52 3.92 2.06
N ARG A 23 -7.58 4.61 1.42
CA ARG A 23 -6.27 4.87 1.99
C ARG A 23 -5.96 6.36 1.94
N SER A 24 -5.60 6.92 3.10
CA SER A 24 -5.18 8.30 3.22
C SER A 24 -3.71 8.40 3.65
N PHE A 25 -3.05 9.45 3.18
CA PHE A 25 -1.73 9.85 3.64
C PHE A 25 -1.77 11.29 4.12
N ARG A 26 -1.15 11.56 5.25
CA ARG A 26 -0.92 12.92 5.71
C ARG A 26 0.24 13.50 4.92
N LYS A 27 -0.03 14.53 4.14
CA LYS A 27 1.01 15.27 3.44
C LYS A 27 1.71 16.16 4.46
N HIS A 28 2.89 15.74 4.92
CA HIS A 28 3.78 16.68 5.58
C HIS A 28 4.20 17.69 4.52
N ARG A 29 3.68 18.90 4.61
CA ARG A 29 4.32 20.00 3.93
C ARG A 29 5.66 20.17 4.63
N ASP A 30 6.72 19.71 4.02
CA ASP A 30 8.07 20.20 4.28
C ASP A 30 8.09 21.64 3.82
N PHE A 31 7.60 22.48 4.71
CA PHE A 31 7.75 23.90 4.57
C PHE A 31 9.23 24.21 4.76
N GLU A 32 9.86 24.70 3.71
CA GLU A 32 10.99 25.61 3.88
C GLU A 32 10.46 26.80 4.73
N ARG A 33 10.65 26.66 6.04
CA ARG A 33 10.11 27.59 7.02
C ARG A 33 11.00 28.81 7.06
N SER A 34 10.66 29.85 6.33
CA SER A 34 11.24 31.16 6.59
C SER A 34 10.97 31.52 8.06
N LEU A 35 11.98 32.06 8.73
CA LEU A 35 11.93 32.47 10.15
C LEU A 35 10.73 33.37 10.46
N GLN A 36 10.27 34.16 9.48
CA GLN A 36 9.10 35.03 9.55
C GLN A 36 7.78 34.26 9.82
N GLN A 37 7.60 33.09 9.21
CA GLN A 37 6.38 32.29 9.43
C GLN A 37 6.36 31.63 10.82
N ARG A 38 7.53 31.39 11.44
CA ARG A 38 7.61 30.89 12.82
C ARG A 38 7.13 31.93 13.83
N LEU A 39 7.42 33.23 13.61
CA LEU A 39 6.97 34.33 14.45
C LEU A 39 5.44 34.56 14.37
N VAL A 40 4.88 34.54 13.17
CA VAL A 40 3.43 34.68 12.96
C VAL A 40 2.66 33.51 13.62
N ARG A 41 3.21 32.29 13.60
CA ARG A 41 2.62 31.13 14.28
C ARG A 41 2.62 31.23 15.80
N ALA A 42 3.68 31.81 16.38
CA ALA A 42 3.76 32.00 17.84
C ALA A 42 2.67 32.93 18.34
N LEU A 43 2.27 33.92 17.51
CA LEU A 43 1.26 34.91 17.84
C LEU A 43 -0.18 34.43 17.59
N THR A 44 -0.42 33.52 16.62
CA THR A 44 -1.80 33.21 16.19
C THR A 44 -2.36 31.87 16.74
N ARG A 45 -1.60 31.07 17.46
CA ARG A 45 -2.01 29.75 18.04
C ARG A 45 -2.82 28.83 17.08
N ARG A 46 -2.92 29.15 15.80
CA ARG A 46 -3.66 28.33 14.84
C ARG A 46 -2.83 27.13 14.38
N ARG A 47 -3.34 25.94 14.62
CA ARG A 47 -2.79 24.70 14.02
C ARG A 47 -3.05 24.76 12.51
N PRO A 48 -2.04 24.50 11.66
CA PRO A 48 -2.28 24.44 10.22
C PRO A 48 -3.23 23.30 9.90
N PRO A 49 -4.10 23.44 8.90
CA PRO A 49 -4.91 22.34 8.42
C PRO A 49 -3.99 21.18 7.99
N ILE A 50 -4.33 20.00 8.44
CA ILE A 50 -3.64 18.77 8.02
C ILE A 50 -4.12 18.48 6.60
N ASP A 51 -3.21 18.58 5.65
CA ASP A 51 -3.51 18.23 4.25
C ASP A 51 -3.50 16.71 4.12
N VAL A 52 -4.67 16.12 3.91
CA VAL A 52 -4.85 14.67 3.78
C VAL A 52 -5.08 14.37 2.30
N PHE A 53 -4.25 13.53 1.75
CA PHE A 53 -4.37 13.03 0.38
C PHE A 53 -4.92 11.61 0.39
N PHE A 54 -5.92 11.34 -0.44
CA PHE A 54 -6.54 10.03 -0.62
C PHE A 54 -6.19 9.47 -2.00
N PRO A 55 -5.15 8.64 -2.14
CA PRO A 55 -4.87 7.96 -3.41
C PRO A 55 -5.93 6.90 -3.76
N LEU A 56 -6.62 6.37 -2.76
CA LEU A 56 -7.72 5.42 -2.93
C LEU A 56 -8.87 5.86 -2.05
N LYS A 57 -10.08 5.87 -2.62
CA LYS A 57 -11.29 6.26 -1.92
C LYS A 57 -12.43 5.32 -2.32
N ASP A 58 -13.05 4.70 -1.31
CA ASP A 58 -14.23 3.85 -1.40
C ASP A 58 -14.12 2.80 -2.53
N VAL A 59 -12.96 2.10 -2.57
CA VAL A 59 -12.67 1.09 -3.58
C VAL A 59 -13.31 -0.22 -3.19
N ALA A 60 -14.16 -0.75 -4.07
CA ALA A 60 -14.71 -2.09 -4.01
C ALA A 60 -14.11 -2.93 -5.14
N LEU A 61 -13.60 -4.12 -4.81
CA LEU A 61 -12.97 -5.02 -5.77
C LEU A 61 -13.14 -6.46 -5.27
N ARG A 62 -13.46 -7.37 -6.17
CA ARG A 62 -13.50 -8.81 -5.90
C ARG A 62 -12.72 -9.53 -6.98
N ILE A 63 -11.82 -10.42 -6.60
CA ILE A 63 -10.99 -11.23 -7.48
C ILE A 63 -11.17 -12.68 -7.07
N GLU A 64 -11.47 -13.52 -8.03
CA GLU A 64 -11.68 -14.96 -7.83
C GLU A 64 -10.46 -15.77 -8.27
N THR A 65 -10.44 -17.04 -7.89
CA THR A 65 -9.36 -17.95 -8.30
C THR A 65 -9.33 -18.10 -9.83
N GLY A 66 -8.17 -17.83 -10.41
CA GLY A 66 -7.97 -17.93 -11.88
C GLY A 66 -8.16 -16.61 -12.62
N ASP A 67 -8.60 -15.54 -11.94
CA ASP A 67 -8.75 -14.25 -12.58
C ASP A 67 -7.41 -13.63 -12.96
N PHE A 68 -7.43 -12.91 -14.07
CA PHE A 68 -6.36 -12.03 -14.52
C PHE A 68 -6.86 -10.58 -14.54
N LEU A 69 -6.38 -9.76 -13.60
CA LEU A 69 -6.82 -8.38 -13.44
C LEU A 69 -5.77 -7.39 -13.92
N GLY A 70 -6.13 -6.52 -14.86
CA GLY A 70 -5.34 -5.38 -15.29
C GLY A 70 -5.74 -4.09 -14.58
N ILE A 71 -4.79 -3.39 -13.94
CA ILE A 71 -5.03 -2.09 -13.30
C ILE A 71 -4.42 -0.98 -14.17
N LEU A 72 -5.28 -0.18 -14.80
CA LEU A 72 -4.90 0.89 -15.71
C LEU A 72 -5.22 2.27 -15.12
N GLY A 73 -4.46 3.28 -15.50
CA GLY A 73 -4.67 4.66 -15.07
C GLY A 73 -3.40 5.50 -15.14
N PRO A 74 -3.53 6.84 -15.07
CA PRO A 74 -2.39 7.77 -15.12
C PRO A 74 -1.46 7.59 -13.90
N ASN A 75 -0.29 8.24 -13.96
CA ASN A 75 0.61 8.30 -12.80
C ASN A 75 -0.07 9.06 -11.65
N GLY A 76 0.06 8.53 -10.43
CA GLY A 76 -0.61 9.08 -9.26
C GLY A 76 -2.05 8.61 -9.03
N ALA A 77 -2.64 7.80 -9.93
CA ALA A 77 -4.02 7.28 -9.78
C ALA A 77 -4.21 6.26 -8.65
N GLY A 78 -3.18 5.94 -7.86
CA GLY A 78 -3.29 5.02 -6.74
C GLY A 78 -2.97 3.55 -7.06
N LYS A 79 -2.60 3.19 -8.29
CA LYS A 79 -2.30 1.79 -8.70
C LYS A 79 -1.32 1.09 -7.77
N SER A 80 -0.16 1.69 -7.51
CA SER A 80 0.86 1.12 -6.60
C SER A 80 0.38 1.09 -5.14
N THR A 81 -0.49 2.02 -4.75
CA THR A 81 -1.09 2.02 -3.41
C THR A 81 -2.04 0.85 -3.24
N LEU A 82 -2.87 0.56 -4.26
CA LEU A 82 -3.77 -0.60 -4.26
C LEU A 82 -2.98 -1.91 -4.18
N LEU A 83 -1.92 -2.05 -4.96
CA LEU A 83 -1.05 -3.23 -4.89
C LEU A 83 -0.40 -3.39 -3.52
N LYS A 84 0.09 -2.30 -2.91
CA LYS A 84 0.68 -2.32 -1.56
C LYS A 84 -0.34 -2.69 -0.47
N LEU A 85 -1.62 -2.34 -0.64
CA LEU A 85 -2.71 -2.78 0.23
C LEU A 85 -2.93 -4.28 0.10
N ILE A 86 -3.11 -4.79 -1.13
CA ILE A 86 -3.35 -6.21 -1.42
C ILE A 86 -2.19 -7.08 -0.90
N THR A 87 -0.96 -6.62 -1.04
CA THR A 87 0.23 -7.35 -0.55
C THR A 87 0.46 -7.22 0.96
N GLY A 88 -0.35 -6.41 1.65
CA GLY A 88 -0.23 -6.20 3.09
C GLY A 88 0.96 -5.33 3.53
N ILE A 89 1.63 -4.66 2.57
CA ILE A 89 2.74 -3.74 2.87
C ILE A 89 2.22 -2.52 3.66
N ILE A 90 1.01 -2.05 3.33
CA ILE A 90 0.34 -0.97 4.05
C ILE A 90 -1.09 -1.40 4.42
N PRO A 91 -1.62 -1.03 5.59
CA PRO A 91 -3.01 -1.29 5.94
C PRO A 91 -3.95 -0.26 5.28
N PRO A 92 -5.24 -0.58 5.10
CA PRO A 92 -6.26 0.41 4.74
C PRO A 92 -6.44 1.45 5.86
N THR A 93 -6.97 2.62 5.53
CA THR A 93 -7.39 3.63 6.52
C THR A 93 -8.81 3.36 6.98
N THR A 94 -9.69 3.01 6.04
CA THR A 94 -11.08 2.60 6.28
C THR A 94 -11.46 1.48 5.31
N GLY A 95 -12.54 0.78 5.60
CA GLY A 95 -13.02 -0.36 4.83
C GLY A 95 -12.31 -1.66 5.19
N ASP A 96 -12.79 -2.74 4.61
CA ASP A 96 -12.32 -4.10 4.89
C ASP A 96 -11.60 -4.68 3.69
N LEU A 97 -10.42 -5.26 3.94
CA LEU A 97 -9.61 -5.96 2.95
C LEU A 97 -9.38 -7.39 3.41
N THR A 98 -9.87 -8.34 2.64
CA THR A 98 -9.63 -9.77 2.85
C THR A 98 -8.76 -10.30 1.73
N VAL A 99 -7.70 -11.02 2.09
CA VAL A 99 -6.81 -11.71 1.16
C VAL A 99 -6.69 -13.17 1.60
N ASN A 100 -7.24 -14.06 0.79
CA ASN A 100 -7.25 -15.49 1.00
C ASN A 100 -6.13 -16.13 0.18
N GLY A 101 -5.18 -16.80 0.85
CA GLY A 101 -4.06 -17.46 0.18
C GLY A 101 -2.71 -16.76 0.35
N ARG A 102 -1.73 -17.20 -0.44
CA ARG A 102 -0.37 -16.66 -0.45
C ARG A 102 -0.25 -15.59 -1.52
N VAL A 103 0.21 -14.41 -1.15
CA VAL A 103 0.51 -13.32 -2.09
C VAL A 103 2.01 -13.28 -2.31
N CYS A 104 2.43 -13.35 -3.57
CA CYS A 104 3.79 -13.06 -4.01
C CYS A 104 3.77 -11.77 -4.80
N SER A 105 4.59 -10.79 -4.41
CA SER A 105 4.60 -9.46 -5.01
C SER A 105 5.90 -9.18 -5.74
N LEU A 106 5.80 -8.73 -6.98
CA LEU A 106 6.92 -8.24 -7.79
C LEU A 106 6.76 -6.73 -8.04
N LEU A 107 6.44 -5.98 -6.98
CA LEU A 107 6.11 -4.55 -7.10
C LEU A 107 7.28 -3.66 -7.52
N GLU A 108 8.49 -4.10 -7.27
CA GLU A 108 9.70 -3.36 -7.65
C GLU A 108 10.65 -4.33 -8.36
N LEU A 109 10.92 -4.07 -9.64
CA LEU A 109 11.98 -4.73 -10.39
C LEU A 109 13.31 -4.45 -9.66
N GLY A 110 13.86 -5.49 -9.03
CA GLY A 110 15.11 -5.38 -8.25
C GLY A 110 14.93 -5.14 -6.75
N ALA A 111 13.71 -4.92 -6.23
CA ALA A 111 13.44 -4.96 -4.80
C ALA A 111 13.59 -6.40 -4.31
N GLY A 112 14.67 -6.65 -3.65
CA GLY A 112 15.08 -7.98 -3.18
C GLY A 112 16.45 -8.41 -3.70
N PHE A 113 16.98 -7.76 -4.73
CA PHE A 113 18.38 -7.98 -5.12
C PHE A 113 19.31 -7.16 -4.23
N HIS A 114 20.04 -7.84 -3.37
CA HIS A 114 21.08 -7.18 -2.58
C HIS A 114 22.31 -6.99 -3.49
N PRO A 115 22.82 -5.77 -3.68
CA PRO A 115 23.92 -5.49 -4.60
C PRO A 115 25.23 -6.19 -4.21
N ASP A 116 25.40 -6.50 -2.92
CA ASP A 116 26.58 -7.16 -2.37
C ASP A 116 26.52 -8.69 -2.44
N LEU A 117 25.38 -9.26 -2.85
CA LEU A 117 25.16 -10.70 -2.94
C LEU A 117 25.27 -11.18 -4.39
N THR A 118 25.78 -12.41 -4.57
CA THR A 118 25.78 -13.09 -5.87
C THR A 118 24.35 -13.41 -6.33
N GLY A 119 24.16 -13.66 -7.62
CA GLY A 119 22.85 -14.03 -8.16
C GLY A 119 22.26 -15.28 -7.49
N ARG A 120 23.09 -16.25 -7.11
CA ARG A 120 22.67 -17.46 -6.38
C ARG A 120 22.15 -17.13 -4.98
N GLU A 121 22.86 -16.30 -4.23
CA GLU A 121 22.48 -15.88 -2.89
C GLU A 121 21.20 -15.04 -2.91
N ASN A 122 21.04 -14.19 -3.92
CA ASN A 122 19.81 -13.43 -4.13
C ASN A 122 18.60 -14.35 -4.39
N ILE A 123 18.77 -15.45 -5.15
CA ILE A 123 17.71 -16.44 -5.37
C ILE A 123 17.31 -17.10 -4.05
N TYR A 124 18.28 -17.49 -3.22
CA TYR A 124 17.98 -18.12 -1.91
C TYR A 124 17.35 -17.16 -0.91
N LEU A 125 17.62 -15.86 -1.02
CA LEU A 125 17.05 -14.86 -0.13
C LEU A 125 15.57 -14.55 -0.45
N ASN A 126 15.19 -14.65 -1.74
CA ASN A 126 13.87 -14.24 -2.23
C ASN A 126 12.93 -15.43 -2.59
N GLY A 127 13.42 -16.65 -2.59
CA GLY A 127 12.65 -17.88 -2.82
C GLY A 127 12.29 -18.57 -1.53
#